data_2d947502253239d853016c2015ae3534
#
_entry.id   2d947502253239d853016c2015ae3534
#
_cell.length_a   1.000
_cell.length_b   1.000
_cell.length_c   1.000
_cell.angle_alpha   90.00
_cell.angle_beta   90.00
_cell.angle_gamma   90.00
#
_symmetry.space_group_name_H-M   'P 1'
#
loop_
_entity.id
_entity.type
_entity.pdbx_description
1 polymer ?
#
loop_
_entity_poly.entity_id
_entity_poly.type
_entity_poly.pdbx_seq_one_letter_code
_entity_poly.pdbx_strand_id
1 'polypeptide(L)'
;KDISERVISILNGSQVSPEAMPEPVIILAEDLAPSETVQFEKDKLLALVTQKGSANSHTAILARTMNIPSLVSTDVEVDPDYDGKMAVVDGFAGLLYIDPDEETKGRADQQRALLQEMKGKETVTKSGKHIHLYSNIGGIQDVDAVLENDAEGIGLFRSEFLYLECDDYPSEEVQFEAYKTVLSRMGGKKVIIRTL
;
A
#
# COMPACT_ATOMS: atom_id res chain seq x y z
N LYS A 1 -19.11 12.38 -9.38
CA LYS A 1 -18.67 13.61 -8.73
C LYS A 1 -17.21 13.88 -9.11
N ASP A 2 -16.28 12.99 -8.85
CA ASP A 2 -14.85 13.09 -9.15
C ASP A 2 -14.57 13.46 -10.63
N ILE A 3 -15.16 12.74 -11.60
CA ILE A 3 -14.99 13.02 -13.03
C ILE A 3 -15.48 14.45 -13.39
N SER A 4 -16.59 14.88 -12.82
CA SER A 4 -17.13 16.21 -13.07
C SER A 4 -16.23 17.32 -12.52
N GLU A 5 -15.69 17.14 -11.32
CA GLU A 5 -14.78 18.09 -10.69
C GLU A 5 -13.46 18.18 -11.48
N ARG A 6 -12.94 17.05 -11.95
CA ARG A 6 -11.74 17.00 -12.79
C ARG A 6 -11.95 17.69 -14.15
N VAL A 7 -13.10 17.47 -14.80
CA VAL A 7 -13.44 18.16 -16.06
C VAL A 7 -13.53 19.67 -15.84
N ILE A 8 -14.18 20.12 -14.77
CA ILE A 8 -14.28 21.54 -14.41
C ILE A 8 -12.89 22.14 -14.14
N SER A 9 -12.03 21.45 -13.42
CA SER A 9 -10.66 21.88 -13.16
C SER A 9 -9.85 22.07 -14.45
N ILE A 10 -9.93 21.11 -15.37
CA ILE A 10 -9.27 21.20 -16.68
C ILE A 10 -9.81 22.37 -17.49
N LEU A 11 -11.14 22.57 -17.53
CA LEU A 11 -11.78 23.66 -18.26
C LEU A 11 -11.44 25.03 -17.69
N ASN A 12 -11.25 25.13 -16.39
CA ASN A 12 -10.85 26.37 -15.71
C ASN A 12 -9.34 26.68 -15.83
N GLY A 13 -8.56 25.82 -16.49
CA GLY A 13 -7.12 25.98 -16.60
C GLY A 13 -6.37 25.76 -15.27
N SER A 14 -7.06 25.31 -14.24
CA SER A 14 -6.48 24.91 -12.97
C SER A 14 -5.96 23.48 -13.13
N GLN A 15 -4.91 23.29 -13.93
CA GLN A 15 -4.13 22.08 -13.77
C GLN A 15 -3.42 22.21 -12.43
N VAL A 16 -3.96 21.56 -11.42
CA VAL A 16 -3.16 21.17 -10.26
C VAL A 16 -2.18 20.14 -10.81
N SER A 17 -1.05 20.64 -11.32
CA SER A 17 0.10 19.76 -11.49
C SER A 17 0.34 19.19 -10.11
N PRO A 18 0.46 17.87 -9.93
CA PRO A 18 0.93 17.33 -8.67
C PRO A 18 2.27 18.01 -8.45
N GLU A 19 2.35 18.92 -7.48
CA GLU A 19 3.63 19.41 -7.05
C GLU A 19 4.41 18.18 -6.65
N ALA A 20 5.49 17.93 -7.35
CA ALA A 20 6.33 16.77 -7.06
C ALA A 20 6.67 16.85 -5.58
N MET A 21 6.22 15.89 -4.78
CA MET A 21 6.48 15.87 -3.34
C MET A 21 7.99 15.94 -3.15
N PRO A 22 8.56 17.02 -2.63
CA PRO A 22 10.01 17.15 -2.55
C PRO A 22 10.60 16.17 -1.55
N GLU A 23 9.84 15.81 -0.52
CA GLU A 23 10.24 14.96 0.60
C GLU A 23 9.16 13.91 0.91
N PRO A 24 9.51 12.82 1.62
CA PRO A 24 8.52 11.85 2.09
C PRO A 24 7.53 12.50 3.08
N VAL A 25 6.22 12.30 2.83
CA VAL A 25 5.14 12.96 3.56
C VAL A 25 4.07 11.99 4.07
N ILE A 26 3.35 12.44 5.10
CA ILE A 26 2.08 11.88 5.54
C ILE A 26 0.98 12.78 5.00
N ILE A 27 -0.03 12.20 4.35
CA ILE A 27 -1.16 12.96 3.82
C ILE A 27 -2.32 12.88 4.81
N LEU A 28 -2.82 14.05 5.22
CA LEU A 28 -4.05 14.21 5.98
C LEU A 28 -5.10 14.90 5.11
N ALA A 29 -6.27 14.29 4.93
CA ALA A 29 -7.35 14.81 4.10
C ALA A 29 -8.72 14.50 4.69
N GLU A 30 -9.76 15.23 4.27
CA GLU A 30 -11.14 14.85 4.60
C GLU A 30 -11.52 13.52 3.92
N ASP A 31 -11.23 13.41 2.65
CA ASP A 31 -11.43 12.23 1.80
C ASP A 31 -10.44 12.30 0.64
N LEU A 32 -10.16 11.19 0.01
CA LEU A 32 -9.28 11.12 -1.15
C LEU A 32 -10.00 10.44 -2.30
N ALA A 33 -10.11 11.17 -3.41
CA ALA A 33 -10.67 10.64 -4.64
C ALA A 33 -9.68 9.69 -5.35
N PRO A 34 -10.17 8.69 -6.09
CA PRO A 34 -9.31 7.80 -6.86
C PRO A 34 -8.33 8.52 -7.80
N SER A 35 -8.78 9.62 -8.42
CA SER A 35 -7.95 10.42 -9.31
C SER A 35 -6.80 11.16 -8.64
N GLU A 36 -6.94 11.49 -7.35
CA GLU A 36 -5.89 12.13 -6.54
C GLU A 36 -4.85 11.11 -6.12
N THR A 37 -5.30 9.91 -5.75
CA THR A 37 -4.42 8.86 -5.23
C THR A 37 -3.47 8.27 -6.28
N VAL A 38 -3.83 8.27 -7.55
CA VAL A 38 -2.98 7.82 -8.67
C VAL A 38 -1.74 8.70 -8.85
N GLN A 39 -1.79 9.94 -8.33
CA GLN A 39 -0.71 10.91 -8.49
C GLN A 39 0.39 10.79 -7.42
N PHE A 40 0.15 10.00 -6.37
CA PHE A 40 1.13 9.86 -5.29
C PHE A 40 2.29 8.96 -5.69
N GLU A 41 3.50 9.47 -5.52
CA GLU A 41 4.70 8.67 -5.65
C GLU A 41 4.84 7.72 -4.45
N LYS A 42 4.80 6.41 -4.71
CA LYS A 42 4.82 5.38 -3.66
C LYS A 42 5.98 5.55 -2.67
N ASP A 43 7.15 5.91 -3.17
CA ASP A 43 8.38 6.01 -2.37
C ASP A 43 8.39 7.26 -1.45
N LYS A 44 7.50 8.21 -1.70
CA LYS A 44 7.38 9.45 -0.95
C LYS A 44 6.17 9.50 -0.03
N LEU A 45 5.27 8.55 -0.13
CA LEU A 45 4.07 8.49 0.70
C LEU A 45 4.32 7.60 1.92
N LEU A 46 4.43 8.20 3.11
CA LEU A 46 4.71 7.48 4.35
C LEU A 46 3.45 6.93 5.02
N ALA A 47 2.35 7.64 4.96
CA ALA A 47 1.06 7.23 5.51
C ALA A 47 -0.10 8.05 4.93
N LEU A 48 -1.33 7.51 5.05
CA LEU A 48 -2.57 8.18 4.70
C LEU A 48 -3.49 8.27 5.91
N VAL A 49 -4.04 9.47 6.16
CA VAL A 49 -5.01 9.71 7.22
C VAL A 49 -6.22 10.44 6.63
N THR A 50 -7.43 9.88 6.80
CA THR A 50 -8.65 10.51 6.30
C THR A 50 -9.75 10.57 7.36
N GLN A 51 -10.49 11.70 7.37
CA GLN A 51 -11.66 11.86 8.24
C GLN A 51 -12.80 10.93 7.79
N LYS A 52 -12.97 10.77 6.49
CA LYS A 52 -14.01 9.93 5.88
C LYS A 52 -13.43 8.60 5.40
N GLY A 53 -14.30 7.73 4.98
CA GLY A 53 -13.92 6.44 4.41
C GLY A 53 -14.27 5.27 5.32
N SER A 54 -13.83 4.11 4.93
CA SER A 54 -13.99 2.85 5.67
C SER A 54 -12.81 1.91 5.38
N ALA A 55 -12.73 0.82 6.09
CA ALA A 55 -11.71 -0.22 5.84
C ALA A 55 -11.75 -0.78 4.40
N ASN A 56 -12.85 -0.59 3.67
CA ASN A 56 -13.01 -1.01 2.27
C ASN A 56 -13.05 0.19 1.30
N SER A 57 -12.72 1.40 1.76
CA SER A 57 -12.62 2.57 0.89
C SER A 57 -11.44 2.43 -0.09
N HIS A 58 -11.50 3.18 -1.18
CA HIS A 58 -10.42 3.21 -2.17
C HIS A 58 -9.07 3.56 -1.52
N THR A 59 -9.06 4.56 -0.64
CA THR A 59 -7.88 4.99 0.13
C THR A 59 -7.28 3.86 0.98
N ALA A 60 -8.13 3.09 1.67
CA ALA A 60 -7.66 1.97 2.49
C ALA A 60 -7.12 0.81 1.63
N ILE A 61 -7.72 0.56 0.46
CA ILE A 61 -7.24 -0.45 -0.49
C ILE A 61 -5.88 -0.01 -1.05
N LEU A 62 -5.76 1.25 -1.44
CA LEU A 62 -4.51 1.81 -1.97
C LEU A 62 -3.37 1.71 -0.94
N ALA A 63 -3.61 2.15 0.29
CA ALA A 63 -2.61 2.09 1.36
C ALA A 63 -2.12 0.64 1.61
N ARG A 64 -3.04 -0.33 1.57
CA ARG A 64 -2.67 -1.75 1.65
C ARG A 64 -1.83 -2.20 0.47
N THR A 65 -2.17 -1.77 -0.74
CA THR A 65 -1.40 -2.10 -1.95
C THR A 65 0.00 -1.48 -1.90
N MET A 66 0.11 -0.28 -1.35
CA MET A 66 1.39 0.41 -1.15
C MET A 66 2.17 -0.08 0.08
N ASN A 67 1.54 -0.90 0.93
CA ASN A 67 2.10 -1.37 2.22
C ASN A 67 2.49 -0.22 3.15
N ILE A 68 1.65 0.81 3.22
CA ILE A 68 1.82 1.97 4.10
C ILE A 68 0.74 2.03 5.18
N PRO A 69 1.04 2.58 6.38
CA PRO A 69 0.04 2.82 7.41
C PRO A 69 -1.10 3.70 6.90
N SER A 70 -2.34 3.38 7.29
CA SER A 70 -3.47 4.27 7.01
C SER A 70 -4.47 4.28 8.16
N LEU A 71 -4.99 5.48 8.45
CA LEU A 71 -6.11 5.70 9.34
C LEU A 71 -7.28 6.25 8.53
N VAL A 72 -8.45 5.66 8.69
CA VAL A 72 -9.67 6.10 8.01
C VAL A 72 -10.79 6.30 9.03
N SER A 73 -11.76 7.14 8.73
CA SER A 73 -12.84 7.51 9.67
C SER A 73 -12.28 8.11 10.97
N THR A 74 -11.33 9.02 10.86
CA THR A 74 -10.72 9.68 12.01
C THR A 74 -11.50 10.94 12.40
N ASP A 75 -11.47 11.31 13.68
CA ASP A 75 -12.04 12.57 14.18
C ASP A 75 -11.03 13.74 14.08
N VAL A 76 -9.91 13.54 13.38
CA VAL A 76 -8.87 14.57 13.24
C VAL A 76 -9.33 15.62 12.24
N GLU A 77 -9.40 16.88 12.68
CA GLU A 77 -9.67 18.00 11.77
C GLU A 77 -8.50 18.22 10.81
N VAL A 78 -8.82 18.52 9.55
CA VAL A 78 -7.82 18.92 8.56
C VAL A 78 -7.52 20.40 8.75
N ASP A 79 -6.43 20.70 9.45
CA ASP A 79 -6.01 22.05 9.75
C ASP A 79 -4.78 22.43 8.92
N PRO A 80 -4.81 23.54 8.16
CA PRO A 80 -3.63 24.03 7.44
C PRO A 80 -2.39 24.26 8.32
N ASP A 81 -2.58 24.50 9.61
CA ASP A 81 -1.48 24.68 10.57
C ASP A 81 -0.67 23.38 10.79
N TYR A 82 -1.16 22.24 10.30
CA TYR A 82 -0.43 20.97 10.36
C TYR A 82 0.55 20.79 9.19
N ASP A 83 0.46 21.63 8.18
CA ASP A 83 1.32 21.52 7.00
C ASP A 83 2.80 21.73 7.38
N GLY A 84 3.65 20.82 6.89
CA GLY A 84 5.08 20.82 7.19
C GLY A 84 5.47 20.37 8.61
N LYS A 85 4.51 20.00 9.47
CA LYS A 85 4.80 19.50 10.81
C LYS A 85 5.24 18.04 10.80
N MET A 86 6.08 17.69 11.76
CA MET A 86 6.43 16.30 12.04
C MET A 86 5.20 15.56 12.56
N ALA A 87 4.96 14.34 12.04
CA ALA A 87 3.87 13.51 12.53
C ALA A 87 4.28 12.02 12.63
N VAL A 88 3.60 11.28 13.51
CA VAL A 88 3.71 9.84 13.64
C VAL A 88 2.33 9.22 13.47
N VAL A 89 2.21 8.24 12.59
CA VAL A 89 1.00 7.44 12.38
C VAL A 89 1.22 6.03 12.92
N ASP A 90 0.46 5.66 13.93
CA ASP A 90 0.41 4.29 14.44
C ASP A 90 -0.83 3.58 13.89
N GLY A 91 -0.64 2.82 12.82
CA GLY A 91 -1.71 2.07 12.17
C GLY A 91 -2.24 0.90 13.00
N PHE A 92 -1.50 0.42 14.02
CA PHE A 92 -1.95 -0.65 14.91
C PHE A 92 -2.80 -0.11 16.06
N ALA A 93 -2.38 1.00 16.66
CA ALA A 93 -3.13 1.64 17.73
C ALA A 93 -4.26 2.54 17.22
N GLY A 94 -4.24 2.91 15.92
CA GLY A 94 -5.21 3.83 15.34
C GLY A 94 -4.98 5.29 15.77
N LEU A 95 -3.73 5.70 15.97
CA LEU A 95 -3.37 7.01 16.52
C LEU A 95 -2.54 7.83 15.55
N LEU A 96 -2.83 9.12 15.51
CA LEU A 96 -2.03 10.15 14.86
C LEU A 96 -1.47 11.10 15.92
N TYR A 97 -0.17 11.34 15.90
CA TYR A 97 0.50 12.32 16.74
C TYR A 97 1.07 13.41 15.85
N ILE A 98 0.69 14.66 16.10
CA ILE A 98 1.22 15.85 15.42
C ILE A 98 2.19 16.54 16.38
N ASP A 99 3.37 16.93 15.90
CA ASP A 99 4.48 17.42 16.73
C ASP A 99 4.80 16.47 17.90
N PRO A 100 5.06 15.17 17.65
CA PRO A 100 5.26 14.19 18.70
C PRO A 100 6.49 14.51 19.54
N ASP A 101 6.38 14.26 20.84
CA ASP A 101 7.51 14.35 21.75
C ASP A 101 8.57 13.24 21.48
N GLU A 102 9.74 13.38 22.07
CA GLU A 102 10.85 12.44 21.88
C GLU A 102 10.52 11.02 22.37
N GLU A 103 9.66 10.88 23.38
CA GLU A 103 9.20 9.58 23.86
C GLU A 103 8.35 8.87 22.81
N THR A 104 7.41 9.58 22.19
CA THR A 104 6.55 9.05 21.13
C THR A 104 7.35 8.68 19.88
N LYS A 105 8.32 9.53 19.49
CA LYS A 105 9.26 9.22 18.39
C LYS A 105 10.06 7.97 18.69
N GLY A 106 10.64 7.89 19.90
CA GLY A 106 11.42 6.72 20.34
C GLY A 106 10.60 5.44 20.33
N ARG A 107 9.33 5.47 20.74
CA ARG A 107 8.44 4.29 20.66
C ARG A 107 8.19 3.87 19.21
N ALA A 108 7.95 4.82 18.31
CA ALA A 108 7.75 4.55 16.89
C ALA A 108 8.99 3.90 16.25
N ASP A 109 10.18 4.42 16.57
CA ASP A 109 11.44 3.89 16.08
C ASP A 109 11.73 2.48 16.63
N GLN A 110 11.45 2.23 17.92
CA GLN A 110 11.56 0.90 18.51
C GLN A 110 10.62 -0.09 17.82
N GLN A 111 9.39 0.32 17.52
CA GLN A 111 8.42 -0.54 16.85
C GLN A 111 8.85 -0.88 15.41
N ARG A 112 9.40 0.11 14.68
CA ARG A 112 10.03 -0.13 13.36
C ARG A 112 11.21 -1.08 13.44
N ALA A 113 12.09 -0.90 14.44
CA ALA A 113 13.24 -1.76 14.66
C ALA A 113 12.81 -3.20 14.92
N LEU A 114 11.79 -3.42 15.78
CA LEU A 114 11.25 -4.75 16.06
C LEU A 114 10.69 -5.43 14.79
N LEU A 115 9.99 -4.69 13.93
CA LEU A 115 9.52 -5.23 12.65
C LEU A 115 10.67 -5.63 11.74
N GLN A 116 11.75 -4.85 11.71
CA GLN A 116 12.95 -5.18 10.93
C GLN A 116 13.67 -6.41 11.49
N GLU A 117 13.75 -6.53 12.82
CA GLU A 117 14.34 -7.72 13.48
C GLU A 117 13.54 -9.00 13.23
N MET A 118 12.24 -8.88 12.91
CA MET A 118 11.41 -10.05 12.58
C MET A 118 11.69 -10.58 11.17
N LYS A 119 12.23 -9.77 10.27
CA LYS A 119 12.59 -10.19 8.92
C LYS A 119 13.66 -11.27 8.95
N GLY A 120 13.51 -12.27 8.09
CA GLY A 120 14.45 -13.39 7.99
C GLY A 120 14.35 -14.43 9.13
N LYS A 121 13.47 -14.25 10.11
CA LYS A 121 13.26 -15.25 11.16
C LYS A 121 12.38 -16.39 10.66
N GLU A 122 12.76 -17.63 11.03
CA GLU A 122 11.93 -18.79 10.75
C GLU A 122 10.57 -18.70 11.46
N THR A 123 9.51 -19.02 10.73
CA THR A 123 8.14 -18.98 11.23
C THR A 123 7.80 -20.31 11.92
N VAL A 124 8.19 -20.43 13.18
CA VAL A 124 7.96 -21.63 13.98
C VAL A 124 7.02 -21.36 15.16
N THR A 125 6.16 -22.32 15.46
CA THR A 125 5.33 -22.28 16.68
C THR A 125 6.19 -22.47 17.92
N LYS A 126 5.63 -22.19 19.11
CA LYS A 126 6.29 -22.48 20.39
C LYS A 126 6.64 -23.97 20.56
N SER A 127 5.95 -24.87 19.87
CA SER A 127 6.22 -26.31 19.86
C SER A 127 7.26 -26.75 18.82
N GLY A 128 7.87 -25.80 18.10
CA GLY A 128 8.88 -26.09 17.08
C GLY A 128 8.32 -26.48 15.71
N LYS A 129 7.00 -26.38 15.50
CA LYS A 129 6.39 -26.67 14.19
C LYS A 129 6.57 -25.48 13.27
N HIS A 130 7.19 -25.69 12.12
CA HIS A 130 7.27 -24.68 11.06
C HIS A 130 5.89 -24.41 10.41
N ILE A 131 5.56 -23.14 10.22
CA ILE A 131 4.33 -22.68 9.57
C ILE A 131 4.73 -21.86 8.36
N HIS A 132 4.36 -22.34 7.18
CA HIS A 132 4.64 -21.62 5.95
C HIS A 132 3.75 -20.39 5.81
N LEU A 133 4.39 -19.23 5.64
CA LEU A 133 3.71 -17.97 5.36
C LEU A 133 3.76 -17.67 3.87
N TYR A 134 2.61 -17.71 3.22
CA TYR A 134 2.47 -17.41 1.80
C TYR A 134 1.67 -16.14 1.60
N SER A 135 2.08 -15.35 0.61
CA SER A 135 1.35 -14.15 0.18
C SER A 135 0.32 -14.48 -0.90
N ASN A 136 -0.68 -13.62 -1.02
CA ASN A 136 -1.59 -13.61 -2.17
C ASN A 136 -1.21 -12.43 -3.08
N ILE A 137 -1.22 -12.65 -4.40
CA ILE A 137 -0.94 -11.61 -5.38
C ILE A 137 -2.05 -11.51 -6.42
N GLY A 138 -2.21 -10.31 -7.00
CA GLY A 138 -3.06 -10.04 -8.15
C GLY A 138 -2.27 -9.92 -9.47
N GLY A 139 -0.99 -9.56 -9.40
CA GLY A 139 -0.17 -9.36 -10.59
C GLY A 139 1.33 -9.40 -10.32
N ILE A 140 2.10 -9.17 -11.39
CA ILE A 140 3.58 -9.19 -11.35
C ILE A 140 4.13 -8.09 -10.44
N GLN A 141 3.46 -6.95 -10.37
CA GLN A 141 3.81 -5.78 -9.56
C GLN A 141 3.85 -6.07 -8.06
N ASP A 142 3.11 -7.10 -7.60
CA ASP A 142 3.04 -7.44 -6.18
C ASP A 142 4.25 -8.26 -5.71
N VAL A 143 5.06 -8.81 -6.64
CA VAL A 143 6.15 -9.74 -6.31
C VAL A 143 7.23 -9.06 -5.46
N ASP A 144 7.51 -7.77 -5.67
CA ASP A 144 8.49 -7.04 -4.87
C ASP A 144 8.07 -6.99 -3.41
N ALA A 145 6.81 -6.66 -3.13
CA ALA A 145 6.26 -6.64 -1.78
C ALA A 145 6.27 -8.04 -1.12
N VAL A 146 6.05 -9.10 -1.90
CA VAL A 146 6.16 -10.49 -1.41
C VAL A 146 7.57 -10.80 -0.94
N LEU A 147 8.58 -10.41 -1.72
CA LEU A 147 10.00 -10.64 -1.40
C LEU A 147 10.48 -9.74 -0.25
N GLU A 148 10.07 -8.48 -0.23
CA GLU A 148 10.38 -7.53 0.84
C GLU A 148 9.82 -7.93 2.21
N ASN A 149 8.69 -8.65 2.23
CA ASN A 149 8.05 -9.14 3.44
C ASN A 149 8.43 -10.61 3.79
N ASP A 150 9.50 -11.13 3.20
CA ASP A 150 10.04 -12.48 3.46
C ASP A 150 9.02 -13.62 3.31
N ALA A 151 8.02 -13.46 2.44
CA ALA A 151 7.08 -14.56 2.20
C ALA A 151 7.80 -15.80 1.65
N GLU A 152 7.44 -16.95 2.18
CA GLU A 152 8.04 -18.23 1.79
C GLU A 152 7.54 -18.72 0.43
N GLY A 153 6.56 -18.03 -0.13
CA GLY A 153 6.00 -18.32 -1.43
C GLY A 153 4.72 -17.53 -1.69
N ILE A 154 4.08 -17.87 -2.81
CA ILE A 154 2.78 -17.32 -3.21
C ILE A 154 1.74 -18.42 -3.02
N GLY A 155 0.82 -18.23 -2.09
CA GLY A 155 -0.28 -19.14 -1.79
C GLY A 155 -1.44 -19.03 -2.76
N LEU A 156 -1.58 -17.85 -3.40
CA LEU A 156 -2.59 -17.62 -4.42
C LEU A 156 -2.16 -16.50 -5.35
N PHE A 157 -1.84 -16.82 -6.59
CA PHE A 157 -1.81 -15.85 -7.68
C PHE A 157 -3.17 -15.82 -8.37
N ARG A 158 -3.87 -14.73 -8.20
CA ARG A 158 -5.20 -14.49 -8.78
C ARG A 158 -5.07 -14.03 -10.21
N SER A 159 -4.95 -14.99 -11.15
CA SER A 159 -4.72 -14.70 -12.58
C SER A 159 -5.89 -14.00 -13.26
N GLU A 160 -7.06 -13.96 -12.64
CA GLU A 160 -8.22 -13.23 -13.16
C GLU A 160 -7.96 -11.73 -13.35
N PHE A 161 -6.99 -11.13 -12.63
CA PHE A 161 -6.59 -9.75 -12.86
C PHE A 161 -5.98 -9.53 -14.24
N LEU A 162 -5.31 -10.53 -14.82
CA LEU A 162 -4.81 -10.48 -16.20
C LEU A 162 -5.95 -10.29 -17.22
N TYR A 163 -7.14 -10.78 -16.90
CA TYR A 163 -8.33 -10.64 -17.75
C TYR A 163 -8.98 -9.28 -17.59
N LEU A 164 -8.87 -8.65 -16.40
CA LEU A 164 -9.42 -7.31 -16.15
C LEU A 164 -8.58 -6.20 -16.77
N GLU A 165 -7.31 -6.46 -17.08
CA GLU A 165 -6.40 -5.51 -17.71
C GLU A 165 -6.47 -5.54 -19.25
N CYS A 166 -7.25 -6.46 -19.83
CA CYS A 166 -7.41 -6.63 -21.28
C CYS A 166 -8.85 -6.31 -21.70
N ASP A 167 -9.01 -5.74 -22.89
CA ASP A 167 -10.34 -5.52 -23.50
C ASP A 167 -11.00 -6.84 -23.96
N ASP A 168 -10.19 -7.87 -24.17
CA ASP A 168 -10.60 -9.25 -24.54
C ASP A 168 -9.81 -10.25 -23.71
N TYR A 169 -10.06 -11.54 -23.88
CA TYR A 169 -9.32 -12.59 -23.19
C TYR A 169 -7.81 -12.49 -23.45
N PRO A 170 -6.97 -12.54 -22.39
CA PRO A 170 -5.53 -12.52 -22.56
C PRO A 170 -5.08 -13.75 -23.38
N SER A 171 -4.20 -13.50 -24.35
CA SER A 171 -3.63 -14.59 -25.14
C SER A 171 -2.79 -15.55 -24.27
N GLU A 172 -2.53 -16.75 -24.79
CA GLU A 172 -1.64 -17.71 -24.12
C GLU A 172 -0.26 -17.09 -23.84
N GLU A 173 0.27 -16.30 -24.77
CA GLU A 173 1.57 -15.64 -24.64
C GLU A 173 1.59 -14.63 -23.47
N VAL A 174 0.54 -13.83 -23.32
CA VAL A 174 0.39 -12.87 -22.21
C VAL A 174 0.36 -13.59 -20.87
N GLN A 175 -0.41 -14.67 -20.78
CA GLN A 175 -0.49 -15.49 -19.57
C GLN A 175 0.86 -16.17 -19.27
N PHE A 176 1.50 -16.74 -20.29
CA PHE A 176 2.78 -17.40 -20.16
C PHE A 176 3.87 -16.45 -19.64
N GLU A 177 4.01 -15.25 -20.22
CA GLU A 177 5.01 -14.29 -19.78
C GLU A 177 4.73 -13.77 -18.36
N ALA A 178 3.46 -13.59 -17.98
CA ALA A 178 3.09 -13.24 -16.61
C ALA A 178 3.50 -14.32 -15.61
N TYR A 179 3.13 -15.59 -15.88
CA TYR A 179 3.48 -16.72 -15.00
C TYR A 179 4.97 -16.96 -14.93
N LYS A 180 5.66 -16.95 -16.07
CA LYS A 180 7.11 -17.10 -16.18
C LYS A 180 7.84 -16.02 -15.39
N THR A 181 7.40 -14.77 -15.48
CA THR A 181 8.00 -13.65 -14.75
C THR A 181 7.87 -13.86 -13.24
N VAL A 182 6.66 -14.17 -12.75
CA VAL A 182 6.43 -14.41 -11.32
C VAL A 182 7.27 -15.60 -10.84
N LEU A 183 7.24 -16.73 -11.54
CA LEU A 183 7.99 -17.94 -11.17
C LEU A 183 9.51 -17.68 -11.14
N SER A 184 10.03 -16.96 -12.12
CA SER A 184 11.46 -16.62 -12.20
C SER A 184 11.88 -15.73 -11.05
N ARG A 185 11.08 -14.70 -10.72
CA ARG A 185 11.38 -13.77 -9.62
C ARG A 185 11.27 -14.42 -8.24
N MET A 186 10.38 -15.41 -8.09
CA MET A 186 10.24 -16.16 -6.85
C MET A 186 11.38 -17.15 -6.57
N GLY A 187 12.29 -17.38 -7.52
CA GLY A 187 13.56 -18.06 -7.27
C GLY A 187 13.42 -19.47 -6.72
N GLY A 188 12.44 -20.25 -7.18
CA GLY A 188 12.18 -21.63 -6.72
C GLY A 188 11.26 -21.74 -5.49
N LYS A 189 10.82 -20.62 -4.90
CA LYS A 189 9.76 -20.61 -3.87
C LYS A 189 8.44 -21.09 -4.48
N LYS A 190 7.60 -21.72 -3.65
CA LYS A 190 6.30 -22.23 -4.06
C LYS A 190 5.39 -21.12 -4.60
N VAL A 191 4.75 -21.36 -5.74
CA VAL A 191 3.73 -20.48 -6.32
C VAL A 191 2.51 -21.30 -6.70
N ILE A 192 1.34 -20.93 -6.20
CA ILE A 192 0.06 -21.51 -6.57
C ILE A 192 -0.68 -20.51 -7.46
N ILE A 193 -0.93 -20.91 -8.70
CA ILE A 193 -1.65 -20.10 -9.69
C ILE A 193 -3.09 -20.60 -9.77
N ARG A 194 -4.05 -19.73 -9.61
CA ARG A 194 -5.45 -20.02 -9.92
C ARG A 194 -5.70 -19.67 -11.38
N THR A 195 -6.01 -20.67 -12.18
CA THR A 195 -6.43 -20.48 -13.57
C THR A 195 -7.94 -20.36 -13.67
N LEU A 196 -8.43 -19.76 -14.72
CA LEU A 196 -9.84 -19.73 -15.10
C LEU A 196 -10.17 -20.92 -16.00
#